data_f16904d579f89d0a660e160f2842db64
#
_entry.id   f16904d579f89d0a660e160f2842db64
#
_cell.length_a   1.000
_cell.length_b   1.000
_cell.length_c   1.000
_cell.angle_alpha   90.00
_cell.angle_beta   90.00
_cell.angle_gamma   90.00
#
_symmetry.space_group_name_H-M   'P 1'
#
loop_
_entity.id
_entity.type
_entity.pdbx_description
1 polymer ?
#
loop_
_entity_poly.entity_id
_entity_poly.type
_entity_poly.pdbx_seq_one_letter_code
_entity_poly.pdbx_strand_id
1 'polypeptide(L)'
;MTLTGGLALGGFCLPDLSAFAQESGSGIEPFNRFPRMVHNYYLDKIRAIEKRAVAEKMALSTKAEAEEFVKKTQGKIAKAFAPMPQKKTPLNAKVVGTLDRDGYTIEKVIFESRPKFLVTAHLYLPKVEKGTKVPGVVGTCGHSRNGKNAEAYQGFAQGLARLGTACLIYDPIGQGERSQYLDDHNELIYKGTTHEHNMAGNQMELVGEFLGS
;
A
#
# COMPACT_ATOMS: atom_id res chain seq x y z
N MET A 1 11.99 79.48 13.96
CA MET A 1 10.89 78.60 14.38
C MET A 1 11.06 77.26 13.68
N THR A 2 11.80 76.36 14.30
CA THR A 2 12.13 75.02 13.80
C THR A 2 11.34 74.01 14.61
N LEU A 3 10.37 73.34 13.98
CA LEU A 3 9.60 72.21 14.56
C LEU A 3 10.31 70.95 14.22
N THR A 4 10.91 70.30 15.20
CA THR A 4 11.41 68.93 15.12
C THR A 4 10.33 68.00 15.64
N GLY A 5 9.65 67.30 14.72
CA GLY A 5 8.73 66.19 15.04
C GLY A 5 9.49 64.87 15.14
N GLY A 6 9.66 64.40 16.36
CA GLY A 6 10.20 63.03 16.55
C GLY A 6 9.15 61.94 16.31
N LEU A 7 9.40 61.08 15.36
CA LEU A 7 8.65 59.79 15.22
C LEU A 7 9.16 58.83 16.31
N ALA A 8 8.31 58.51 17.25
CA ALA A 8 8.53 57.40 18.17
C ALA A 8 8.26 56.09 17.39
N LEU A 9 9.31 55.39 17.03
CA LEU A 9 9.23 54.00 16.57
C LEU A 9 8.88 53.12 17.79
N GLY A 10 7.64 52.67 17.85
CA GLY A 10 7.22 51.68 18.82
C GLY A 10 8.05 50.41 18.64
N GLY A 11 8.94 50.17 19.60
CA GLY A 11 9.72 48.94 19.63
C GLY A 11 8.80 47.75 19.79
N PHE A 12 8.69 46.92 18.76
CA PHE A 12 8.19 45.56 18.90
C PHE A 12 9.17 44.83 19.81
N CYS A 13 8.76 44.57 21.05
CA CYS A 13 9.50 43.72 21.96
C CYS A 13 9.33 42.30 21.47
N LEU A 14 10.32 41.79 20.74
CA LEU A 14 10.38 40.35 20.38
C LEU A 14 10.54 39.59 21.70
N PRO A 15 9.80 38.51 21.91
CA PRO A 15 9.97 37.67 23.10
C PRO A 15 11.42 37.18 23.16
N ASP A 16 11.98 37.21 24.34
CA ASP A 16 13.33 36.70 24.60
C ASP A 16 13.41 35.22 24.25
N LEU A 17 14.08 34.92 23.16
CA LEU A 17 14.24 33.54 22.62
C LEU A 17 15.40 32.81 23.32
N SER A 18 16.11 33.44 24.25
CA SER A 18 17.26 32.86 24.94
C SER A 18 16.88 31.65 25.84
N ALA A 19 15.63 31.60 26.32
CA ALA A 19 15.14 30.51 27.15
C ALA A 19 14.99 29.15 26.38
N PHE A 20 14.98 29.20 25.05
CA PHE A 20 14.85 28.00 24.20
C PHE A 20 16.21 27.47 23.72
N ALA A 21 17.29 28.16 23.95
CA ALA A 21 18.63 27.83 23.46
C ALA A 21 19.38 26.77 24.31
N GLN A 22 18.81 26.32 25.42
CA GLN A 22 19.57 25.58 26.44
C GLN A 22 19.62 24.08 26.27
N GLU A 23 18.94 23.48 25.27
CA GLU A 23 18.89 22.01 25.11
C GLU A 23 19.50 21.43 23.82
N SER A 24 19.93 22.24 22.88
CA SER A 24 20.58 21.74 21.68
C SER A 24 21.99 22.29 21.56
N GLY A 25 23.01 21.44 21.72
CA GLY A 25 24.44 21.80 21.69
C GLY A 25 24.96 22.36 20.34
N SER A 26 24.09 22.88 19.47
CA SER A 26 24.43 23.48 18.17
C SER A 26 24.19 24.98 18.07
N GLY A 27 23.64 25.66 19.12
CA GLY A 27 23.37 27.09 19.11
C GLY A 27 22.33 27.59 18.11
N ILE A 28 21.68 26.69 17.36
CA ILE A 28 20.60 26.99 16.41
C ILE A 28 19.31 26.39 16.96
N GLU A 29 18.32 27.24 17.27
CA GLU A 29 17.02 26.75 17.72
C GLU A 29 16.29 25.96 16.61
N PRO A 30 15.60 24.85 16.97
CA PRO A 30 14.75 24.17 16.01
C PRO A 30 13.66 25.11 15.51
N PHE A 31 13.55 25.25 14.20
CA PHE A 31 12.49 26.06 13.57
C PHE A 31 11.10 25.54 13.92
N ASN A 32 10.99 24.25 14.22
CA ASN A 32 9.74 23.58 14.55
C ASN A 32 9.57 23.46 16.07
N ARG A 33 8.75 24.32 16.66
CA ARG A 33 8.43 24.30 18.10
C ARG A 33 7.52 23.15 18.52
N PHE A 34 6.81 22.55 17.57
CA PHE A 34 5.84 21.47 17.83
C PHE A 34 6.07 20.26 16.91
N PRO A 35 7.27 19.67 16.91
CA PRO A 35 7.67 18.66 15.91
C PRO A 35 6.83 17.38 15.96
N ARG A 36 6.14 17.11 17.05
CA ARG A 36 5.34 15.90 17.27
C ARG A 36 3.87 16.15 17.54
N MET A 37 3.41 17.39 17.48
CA MET A 37 2.05 17.77 17.89
C MET A 37 0.99 16.96 17.13
N VAL A 38 1.04 16.93 15.80
CA VAL A 38 0.10 16.20 14.95
C VAL A 38 0.20 14.69 15.20
N HIS A 39 1.42 14.18 15.27
CA HIS A 39 1.67 12.76 15.56
C HIS A 39 1.07 12.35 16.91
N ASN A 40 1.35 13.08 17.96
CA ASN A 40 0.87 12.77 19.31
C ASN A 40 -0.66 12.85 19.39
N TYR A 41 -1.27 13.87 18.77
CA TYR A 41 -2.72 14.02 18.72
C TYR A 41 -3.41 12.80 18.13
N TYR A 42 -2.93 12.30 16.99
CA TYR A 42 -3.52 11.11 16.39
C TYR A 42 -3.15 9.82 17.13
N LEU A 43 -1.94 9.75 17.68
CA LEU A 43 -1.52 8.60 18.49
C LEU A 43 -2.41 8.40 19.72
N ASP A 44 -2.77 9.48 20.42
CA ASP A 44 -3.67 9.41 21.57
C ASP A 44 -5.07 8.92 21.17
N LYS A 45 -5.59 9.37 20.04
CA LYS A 45 -6.85 8.85 19.47
C LYS A 45 -6.77 7.37 19.13
N ILE A 46 -5.67 6.94 18.50
CA ILE A 46 -5.45 5.52 18.15
C ILE A 46 -5.38 4.67 19.41
N ARG A 47 -4.63 5.09 20.44
CA ARG A 47 -4.53 4.39 21.72
C ARG A 47 -5.87 4.26 22.44
N ALA A 48 -6.70 5.30 22.38
CA ALA A 48 -8.06 5.24 22.94
C ALA A 48 -8.95 4.23 22.22
N ILE A 49 -8.83 4.12 20.89
CA ILE A 49 -9.53 3.10 20.09
C ILE A 49 -9.02 1.70 20.41
N GLU A 50 -7.70 1.53 20.44
CA GLU A 50 -7.05 0.26 20.76
C GLU A 50 -7.48 -0.27 22.14
N LYS A 51 -7.41 0.59 23.16
CA LYS A 51 -7.86 0.23 24.53
C LYS A 51 -9.29 -0.29 24.56
N ARG A 52 -10.21 0.36 23.84
CA ARG A 52 -11.60 -0.10 23.73
C ARG A 52 -11.71 -1.42 22.97
N ALA A 53 -11.03 -1.56 21.85
CA ALA A 53 -11.05 -2.78 21.03
C ALA A 53 -10.49 -3.98 21.78
N VAL A 54 -9.40 -3.79 22.53
CA VAL A 54 -8.85 -4.84 23.42
C VAL A 54 -9.85 -5.20 24.51
N ALA A 55 -10.45 -4.23 25.18
CA ALA A 55 -11.45 -4.49 26.23
C ALA A 55 -12.67 -5.25 25.69
N GLU A 56 -13.22 -4.85 24.53
CA GLU A 56 -14.31 -5.56 23.86
C GLU A 56 -13.93 -7.02 23.57
N LYS A 57 -12.72 -7.25 23.05
CA LYS A 57 -12.25 -8.61 22.72
C LYS A 57 -12.02 -9.47 23.97
N MET A 58 -11.46 -8.89 25.04
CA MET A 58 -11.20 -9.60 26.30
C MET A 58 -12.45 -9.88 27.10
N ALA A 59 -13.56 -9.20 26.85
CA ALA A 59 -14.85 -9.43 27.48
C ALA A 59 -15.62 -10.63 26.90
N LEU A 60 -15.19 -11.17 25.75
CA LEU A 60 -15.84 -12.32 25.11
C LEU A 60 -15.66 -13.56 25.99
N SER A 61 -16.75 -14.19 26.38
CA SER A 61 -16.76 -15.33 27.32
C SER A 61 -17.40 -16.59 26.72
N THR A 62 -18.20 -16.42 25.63
CA THR A 62 -18.91 -17.53 24.99
C THR A 62 -18.58 -17.64 23.52
N LYS A 63 -18.80 -18.84 22.97
CA LYS A 63 -18.64 -19.08 21.51
C LYS A 63 -19.57 -18.17 20.71
N ALA A 64 -20.81 -17.97 21.11
CA ALA A 64 -21.77 -17.14 20.42
C ALA A 64 -21.32 -15.67 20.34
N GLU A 65 -20.79 -15.12 21.44
CA GLU A 65 -20.22 -13.77 21.46
C GLU A 65 -19.01 -13.65 20.53
N ALA A 66 -18.14 -14.65 20.49
CA ALA A 66 -16.99 -14.67 19.59
C ALA A 66 -17.42 -14.72 18.11
N GLU A 67 -18.43 -15.53 17.78
CA GLU A 67 -18.99 -15.60 16.41
C GLU A 67 -19.62 -14.27 15.99
N GLU A 68 -20.38 -13.62 16.86
CA GLU A 68 -20.96 -12.31 16.58
C GLU A 68 -19.88 -11.22 16.43
N PHE A 69 -18.84 -11.24 17.27
CA PHE A 69 -17.69 -10.33 17.13
C PHE A 69 -17.00 -10.49 15.78
N VAL A 70 -16.78 -11.74 15.32
CA VAL A 70 -16.19 -12.04 14.01
C VAL A 70 -17.08 -11.48 12.90
N LYS A 71 -18.39 -11.77 12.93
CA LYS A 71 -19.35 -11.28 11.95
C LYS A 71 -19.39 -9.76 11.88
N LYS A 72 -19.43 -9.08 13.03
CA LYS A 72 -19.37 -7.61 13.13
C LYS A 72 -18.07 -7.06 12.52
N THR A 73 -16.95 -7.71 12.80
CA THR A 73 -15.63 -7.31 12.27
C THR A 73 -15.55 -7.50 10.77
N GLN A 74 -16.02 -8.64 10.25
CA GLN A 74 -16.11 -8.89 8.81
C GLN A 74 -16.98 -7.84 8.10
N GLY A 75 -18.12 -7.44 8.72
CA GLY A 75 -18.96 -6.38 8.19
C GLY A 75 -18.27 -5.02 8.12
N LYS A 76 -17.46 -4.68 9.12
CA LYS A 76 -16.63 -3.45 9.10
C LYS A 76 -15.59 -3.49 8.00
N ILE A 77 -14.89 -4.62 7.84
CA ILE A 77 -13.89 -4.82 6.78
C ILE A 77 -14.55 -4.71 5.41
N ALA A 78 -15.64 -5.44 5.18
CA ALA A 78 -16.37 -5.40 3.91
C ALA A 78 -16.82 -3.96 3.55
N LYS A 79 -17.28 -3.20 4.56
CA LYS A 79 -17.64 -1.79 4.35
C LYS A 79 -16.44 -0.91 4.02
N ALA A 80 -15.29 -1.14 4.64
CA ALA A 80 -14.07 -0.37 4.39
C ALA A 80 -13.48 -0.62 3.00
N PHE A 81 -13.67 -1.83 2.45
CA PHE A 81 -13.22 -2.23 1.11
C PHE A 81 -14.30 -2.05 0.03
N ALA A 82 -15.43 -1.43 0.35
CA ALA A 82 -16.50 -1.19 -0.62
C ALA A 82 -16.13 -0.09 -1.63
N PRO A 83 -16.72 -0.12 -2.86
CA PRO A 83 -17.54 -1.21 -3.36
C PRO A 83 -16.70 -2.35 -3.96
N MET A 84 -16.95 -3.56 -3.52
CA MET A 84 -16.41 -4.74 -4.19
C MET A 84 -17.13 -4.98 -5.52
N PRO A 85 -16.45 -5.46 -6.57
CA PRO A 85 -17.08 -5.76 -7.85
C PRO A 85 -18.26 -6.71 -7.68
N GLN A 86 -19.46 -6.28 -8.06
CA GLN A 86 -20.70 -7.06 -7.90
C GLN A 86 -20.83 -8.18 -8.92
N LYS A 87 -20.22 -8.03 -10.08
CA LYS A 87 -20.28 -9.00 -11.18
C LYS A 87 -18.90 -9.55 -11.49
N LYS A 88 -18.81 -10.88 -11.57
CA LYS A 88 -17.63 -11.52 -12.14
C LYS A 88 -17.64 -11.31 -13.65
N THR A 89 -16.56 -10.78 -14.18
CA THR A 89 -16.33 -10.63 -15.62
C THR A 89 -15.32 -11.65 -16.11
N PRO A 90 -15.34 -12.02 -17.40
CA PRO A 90 -14.31 -12.88 -17.97
C PRO A 90 -12.93 -12.29 -17.77
N LEU A 91 -11.97 -13.10 -17.39
CA LEU A 91 -10.58 -12.65 -17.19
C LEU A 91 -9.87 -12.30 -18.52
N ASN A 92 -10.38 -12.78 -19.66
CA ASN A 92 -9.77 -12.59 -20.98
C ASN A 92 -8.26 -12.89 -20.99
N ALA A 93 -7.85 -13.89 -20.21
CA ALA A 93 -6.45 -14.21 -19.98
C ALA A 93 -5.76 -14.66 -21.28
N LYS A 94 -4.57 -14.11 -21.52
CA LYS A 94 -3.72 -14.42 -22.68
C LYS A 94 -2.33 -14.78 -22.21
N VAL A 95 -1.80 -15.89 -22.69
CA VAL A 95 -0.38 -16.23 -22.58
C VAL A 95 0.36 -15.52 -23.71
N VAL A 96 1.22 -14.60 -23.37
CA VAL A 96 1.99 -13.78 -24.32
C VAL A 96 3.43 -14.24 -24.48
N GLY A 97 3.83 -15.26 -23.75
CA GLY A 97 5.14 -15.90 -23.87
C GLY A 97 5.31 -17.00 -22.84
N THR A 98 6.19 -17.94 -23.14
CA THR A 98 6.50 -19.07 -22.26
C THR A 98 8.01 -19.25 -22.16
N LEU A 99 8.49 -19.50 -20.94
CA LEU A 99 9.88 -19.82 -20.64
C LEU A 99 9.95 -21.24 -20.09
N ASP A 100 10.69 -22.09 -20.77
CA ASP A 100 10.98 -23.45 -20.27
C ASP A 100 12.11 -23.41 -19.26
N ARG A 101 11.97 -24.15 -18.15
CA ARG A 101 12.92 -24.28 -17.08
C ARG A 101 13.05 -25.72 -16.65
N ASP A 102 14.13 -26.04 -15.96
CA ASP A 102 14.29 -27.36 -15.36
C ASP A 102 13.25 -27.60 -14.26
N GLY A 103 12.37 -28.61 -14.49
CA GLY A 103 11.30 -29.00 -13.58
C GLY A 103 10.02 -28.15 -13.62
N TYR A 104 9.99 -27.02 -14.32
CA TYR A 104 8.79 -26.15 -14.43
C TYR A 104 8.79 -25.30 -15.69
N THR A 105 7.66 -24.66 -15.98
CA THR A 105 7.53 -23.62 -17.01
C THR A 105 7.01 -22.34 -16.41
N ILE A 106 7.30 -21.19 -17.06
CA ILE A 106 6.74 -19.90 -16.71
C ILE A 106 5.94 -19.37 -17.89
N GLU A 107 4.65 -19.20 -17.73
CA GLU A 107 3.81 -18.49 -18.69
C GLU A 107 3.69 -17.02 -18.30
N LYS A 108 3.99 -16.13 -19.25
CA LYS A 108 3.73 -14.69 -19.12
C LYS A 108 2.28 -14.47 -19.48
N VAL A 109 1.48 -14.03 -18.51
CA VAL A 109 0.04 -13.90 -18.64
C VAL A 109 -0.38 -12.45 -18.50
N ILE A 110 -1.30 -12.01 -19.36
CA ILE A 110 -2.03 -10.75 -19.19
C ILE A 110 -3.51 -11.11 -19.05
N PHE A 111 -4.17 -10.57 -18.03
CA PHE A 111 -5.59 -10.80 -17.82
C PHE A 111 -6.30 -9.54 -17.32
N GLU A 112 -7.63 -9.52 -17.41
CA GLU A 112 -8.48 -8.45 -16.89
C GLU A 112 -9.02 -8.82 -15.52
N SER A 113 -8.66 -8.04 -14.48
CA SER A 113 -9.30 -8.16 -13.16
C SER A 113 -10.69 -7.51 -13.14
N ARG A 114 -10.87 -6.49 -13.96
CA ARG A 114 -12.12 -5.80 -14.29
C ARG A 114 -12.10 -5.48 -15.78
N PRO A 115 -13.22 -5.15 -16.43
CA PRO A 115 -13.22 -4.78 -17.84
C PRO A 115 -12.21 -3.67 -18.15
N LYS A 116 -11.29 -3.93 -19.07
CA LYS A 116 -10.20 -3.02 -19.48
C LYS A 116 -9.15 -2.73 -18.39
N PHE A 117 -9.18 -3.41 -17.27
CA PHE A 117 -8.21 -3.25 -16.18
C PHE A 117 -7.21 -4.41 -16.22
N LEU A 118 -6.11 -4.21 -16.95
CA LEU A 118 -5.13 -5.25 -17.25
C LEU A 118 -4.20 -5.50 -16.07
N VAL A 119 -3.88 -6.78 -15.88
CA VAL A 119 -2.92 -7.28 -14.90
C VAL A 119 -1.89 -8.13 -15.61
N THR A 120 -0.62 -7.82 -15.40
CA THR A 120 0.51 -8.61 -15.87
C THR A 120 0.94 -9.61 -14.80
N ALA A 121 1.15 -10.86 -15.19
CA ALA A 121 1.46 -11.94 -14.26
C ALA A 121 2.45 -12.94 -14.87
N HIS A 122 3.09 -13.69 -13.99
CA HIS A 122 3.82 -14.91 -14.30
C HIS A 122 3.11 -16.11 -13.63
N LEU A 123 2.74 -17.10 -14.43
CA LEU A 123 2.21 -18.36 -13.95
C LEU A 123 3.31 -19.42 -14.04
N TYR A 124 3.79 -19.85 -12.88
CA TYR A 124 4.76 -20.92 -12.73
C TYR A 124 4.02 -22.23 -12.65
N LEU A 125 4.28 -23.14 -13.56
CA LEU A 125 3.62 -24.44 -13.68
C LEU A 125 4.62 -25.57 -13.49
N PRO A 126 4.38 -26.54 -12.59
CA PRO A 126 5.22 -27.73 -12.47
C PRO A 126 5.11 -28.58 -13.73
N LYS A 127 6.19 -29.24 -14.13
CA LYS A 127 6.19 -30.25 -15.18
C LYS A 127 5.66 -31.56 -14.60
N VAL A 128 4.42 -31.82 -14.91
CA VAL A 128 3.68 -33.07 -14.52
C VAL A 128 3.04 -33.73 -15.74
N GLU A 129 2.60 -34.97 -15.61
CA GLU A 129 1.87 -35.64 -16.66
C GLU A 129 0.60 -34.88 -17.06
N LYS A 130 0.31 -34.86 -18.36
CA LYS A 130 -0.85 -34.15 -18.91
C LYS A 130 -2.15 -34.60 -18.23
N GLY A 131 -2.91 -33.64 -17.72
CA GLY A 131 -4.20 -33.91 -17.04
C GLY A 131 -4.08 -34.05 -15.53
N THR A 132 -2.86 -34.06 -14.96
CA THR A 132 -2.66 -34.05 -13.51
C THR A 132 -3.16 -32.72 -12.94
N LYS A 133 -4.00 -32.80 -11.91
CA LYS A 133 -4.42 -31.62 -11.13
C LYS A 133 -3.36 -31.33 -10.06
N VAL A 134 -2.91 -30.11 -10.01
CA VAL A 134 -1.96 -29.62 -9.01
C VAL A 134 -2.59 -28.54 -8.14
N PRO A 135 -2.16 -28.38 -6.89
CA PRO A 135 -2.57 -27.27 -6.08
C PRO A 135 -2.09 -25.95 -6.70
N GLY A 136 -2.82 -24.86 -6.45
CA GLY A 136 -2.49 -23.54 -6.96
C GLY A 136 -2.38 -22.52 -5.83
N VAL A 137 -1.39 -21.64 -5.92
CA VAL A 137 -1.16 -20.53 -5.01
C VAL A 137 -1.14 -19.22 -5.80
N VAL A 138 -1.82 -18.21 -5.29
CA VAL A 138 -1.68 -16.82 -5.77
C VAL A 138 -0.74 -16.09 -4.82
N GLY A 139 0.39 -15.65 -5.34
CA GLY A 139 1.38 -14.86 -4.63
C GLY A 139 1.14 -13.35 -4.86
N THR A 140 1.16 -12.58 -3.80
CA THR A 140 1.07 -11.12 -3.85
C THR A 140 2.44 -10.50 -3.58
N CYS A 141 2.83 -9.52 -4.38
CA CYS A 141 4.08 -8.80 -4.18
C CYS A 141 3.92 -7.74 -3.08
N GLY A 142 4.92 -7.63 -2.22
CA GLY A 142 5.12 -6.42 -1.40
C GLY A 142 5.62 -5.26 -2.27
N HIS A 143 5.93 -4.11 -1.66
CA HIS A 143 6.46 -2.97 -2.39
C HIS A 143 7.81 -3.27 -3.04
N SER A 144 7.79 -3.52 -4.33
CA SER A 144 8.96 -3.77 -5.16
C SER A 144 8.83 -3.05 -6.49
N ARG A 145 9.82 -2.25 -6.85
CA ARG A 145 9.85 -1.58 -8.14
C ARG A 145 9.75 -2.55 -9.32
N ASN A 146 10.35 -3.74 -9.17
CA ASN A 146 10.36 -4.77 -10.20
C ASN A 146 9.10 -5.66 -10.18
N GLY A 147 8.16 -5.42 -9.26
CA GLY A 147 6.94 -6.22 -9.12
C GLY A 147 7.22 -7.71 -9.03
N LYS A 148 6.51 -8.52 -9.83
CA LYS A 148 6.69 -9.98 -9.93
C LYS A 148 8.10 -10.43 -10.31
N ASN A 149 8.93 -9.53 -10.88
CA ASN A 149 10.29 -9.83 -11.30
C ASN A 149 11.33 -9.69 -10.18
N ALA A 150 10.96 -9.26 -8.98
CA ALA A 150 11.88 -9.23 -7.87
C ALA A 150 12.34 -10.64 -7.49
N GLU A 151 13.64 -10.78 -7.18
CA GLU A 151 14.30 -12.07 -6.95
C GLU A 151 13.58 -12.93 -5.89
N ALA A 152 13.15 -12.31 -4.79
CA ALA A 152 12.45 -13.00 -3.72
C ALA A 152 11.13 -13.65 -4.19
N TYR A 153 10.38 -12.97 -5.06
CA TYR A 153 9.11 -13.50 -5.58
C TYR A 153 9.32 -14.55 -6.64
N GLN A 154 10.34 -14.38 -7.49
CA GLN A 154 10.73 -15.42 -8.43
C GLN A 154 11.22 -16.67 -7.67
N GLY A 155 12.04 -16.52 -6.63
CA GLY A 155 12.53 -17.61 -5.79
C GLY A 155 11.39 -18.37 -5.12
N PHE A 156 10.42 -17.66 -4.55
CA PHE A 156 9.22 -18.23 -3.95
C PHE A 156 8.40 -19.04 -4.98
N ALA A 157 8.09 -18.44 -6.13
CA ALA A 157 7.23 -19.06 -7.13
C ALA A 157 7.87 -20.28 -7.79
N GLN A 158 9.17 -20.21 -8.13
CA GLN A 158 9.88 -21.36 -8.68
C GLN A 158 10.05 -22.48 -7.66
N GLY A 159 10.24 -22.17 -6.38
CA GLY A 159 10.28 -23.16 -5.32
C GLY A 159 8.96 -23.94 -5.22
N LEU A 160 7.83 -23.25 -5.24
CA LEU A 160 6.50 -23.89 -5.26
C LEU A 160 6.30 -24.76 -6.50
N ALA A 161 6.68 -24.26 -7.68
CA ALA A 161 6.54 -25.03 -8.92
C ALA A 161 7.40 -26.30 -8.92
N ARG A 162 8.63 -26.24 -8.41
CA ARG A 162 9.50 -27.42 -8.22
C ARG A 162 8.94 -28.45 -7.23
N LEU A 163 8.13 -27.98 -6.27
CA LEU A 163 7.42 -28.83 -5.29
C LEU A 163 6.06 -29.32 -5.80
N GLY A 164 5.72 -29.11 -7.09
CA GLY A 164 4.50 -29.61 -7.69
C GLY A 164 3.28 -28.70 -7.52
N THR A 165 3.46 -27.44 -7.12
CA THR A 165 2.37 -26.48 -6.91
C THR A 165 2.42 -25.36 -7.96
N ALA A 166 1.33 -25.12 -8.68
CA ALA A 166 1.24 -23.96 -9.58
C ALA A 166 1.24 -22.66 -8.77
N CYS A 167 1.96 -21.64 -9.25
CA CYS A 167 2.03 -20.34 -8.57
C CYS A 167 1.80 -19.20 -9.56
N LEU A 168 0.78 -18.37 -9.32
CA LEU A 168 0.55 -17.13 -10.04
C LEU A 168 1.10 -15.96 -9.22
N ILE A 169 2.07 -15.24 -9.76
CA ILE A 169 2.57 -13.98 -9.21
C ILE A 169 2.20 -12.87 -10.19
N TYR A 170 1.60 -11.79 -9.71
CA TYR A 170 1.18 -10.66 -10.54
C TYR A 170 1.78 -9.34 -10.05
N ASP A 171 1.84 -8.36 -10.95
CA ASP A 171 2.23 -7.00 -10.60
C ASP A 171 1.05 -6.28 -9.93
N PRO A 172 1.22 -5.73 -8.72
CA PRO A 172 0.28 -4.75 -8.19
C PRO A 172 0.28 -3.47 -9.03
N ILE A 173 -0.74 -2.62 -8.87
CA ILE A 173 -0.76 -1.29 -9.47
C ILE A 173 0.52 -0.53 -9.10
N GLY A 174 1.10 0.17 -10.07
CA GLY A 174 2.29 0.99 -9.85
C GLY A 174 3.59 0.21 -9.62
N GLN A 175 3.62 -1.08 -9.97
CA GLN A 175 4.79 -1.93 -9.84
C GLN A 175 5.04 -2.75 -11.10
N GLY A 176 6.31 -3.04 -11.37
CA GLY A 176 6.72 -3.84 -12.53
C GLY A 176 6.21 -3.25 -13.85
N GLU A 177 5.49 -4.06 -14.62
CA GLU A 177 4.90 -3.64 -15.91
C GLU A 177 3.58 -2.87 -15.75
N ARG A 178 3.18 -2.54 -14.52
CA ARG A 178 1.95 -1.80 -14.21
C ARG A 178 2.20 -0.41 -13.62
N SER A 179 3.35 0.21 -13.91
CA SER A 179 3.56 1.64 -13.67
C SER A 179 2.60 2.46 -14.53
N GLN A 180 1.92 3.44 -13.90
CA GLN A 180 0.77 4.14 -14.51
C GLN A 180 1.07 5.60 -14.84
N TYR A 181 2.03 6.20 -14.17
CA TYR A 181 2.33 7.62 -14.28
C TYR A 181 3.66 7.82 -15.01
N LEU A 182 3.54 7.91 -16.33
CA LEU A 182 4.67 8.11 -17.23
C LEU A 182 4.57 9.50 -17.88
N ASP A 183 5.71 10.10 -18.16
CA ASP A 183 5.79 11.33 -18.96
C ASP A 183 5.69 11.03 -20.47
N ASP A 184 5.80 12.09 -21.29
CA ASP A 184 5.72 11.98 -22.74
C ASP A 184 6.89 11.18 -23.38
N HIS A 185 7.93 10.87 -22.59
CA HIS A 185 9.07 10.06 -22.99
C HIS A 185 8.98 8.61 -22.48
N ASN A 186 7.84 8.22 -21.86
CA ASN A 186 7.61 6.95 -21.17
C ASN A 186 8.53 6.72 -19.96
N GLU A 187 9.04 7.79 -19.35
CA GLU A 187 9.81 7.72 -18.13
C GLU A 187 8.89 7.88 -16.90
N LEU A 188 9.27 7.26 -15.80
CA LEU A 188 8.49 7.30 -14.57
C LEU A 188 8.47 8.72 -13.96
N ILE A 189 7.29 9.33 -13.84
CA ILE A 189 7.09 10.59 -13.11
C ILE A 189 7.39 10.36 -11.62
N TYR A 190 6.94 9.23 -11.07
CA TYR A 190 7.16 8.87 -9.67
C TYR A 190 8.20 7.74 -9.56
N LYS A 191 9.31 8.02 -8.87
CA LYS A 191 10.44 7.07 -8.74
C LYS A 191 10.20 5.95 -7.71
N GLY A 192 9.06 5.91 -7.04
CA GLY A 192 8.77 4.95 -5.97
C GLY A 192 7.36 4.38 -6.04
N THR A 193 7.24 3.10 -5.77
CA THR A 193 5.95 2.38 -5.75
C THR A 193 4.93 3.01 -4.81
N THR A 194 5.36 3.51 -3.65
CA THR A 194 4.48 4.19 -2.68
C THR A 194 3.86 5.46 -3.26
N HIS A 195 4.59 6.24 -4.06
CA HIS A 195 4.05 7.43 -4.69
C HIS A 195 2.98 7.07 -5.73
N GLU A 196 3.22 6.06 -6.55
CA GLU A 196 2.23 5.54 -7.50
C GLU A 196 0.97 5.04 -6.79
N HIS A 197 1.12 4.31 -5.67
CA HIS A 197 -0.01 3.85 -4.86
C HIS A 197 -0.80 5.01 -4.25
N ASN A 198 -0.13 6.04 -3.75
CA ASN A 198 -0.80 7.23 -3.22
C ASN A 198 -1.59 7.97 -4.30
N MET A 199 -1.02 8.12 -5.50
CA MET A 199 -1.72 8.77 -6.61
C MET A 199 -2.92 7.97 -7.08
N ALA A 200 -2.75 6.66 -7.29
CA ALA A 200 -3.84 5.77 -7.67
C ALA A 200 -4.94 5.71 -6.58
N GLY A 201 -4.54 5.59 -5.31
CA GLY A 201 -5.46 5.57 -4.18
C GLY A 201 -6.27 6.85 -4.03
N ASN A 202 -5.64 8.01 -4.15
CA ASN A 202 -6.34 9.30 -4.12
C ASN A 202 -7.37 9.42 -5.25
N GLN A 203 -7.04 8.98 -6.46
CA GLN A 203 -7.97 8.98 -7.58
C GLN A 203 -9.15 8.02 -7.37
N MET A 204 -8.88 6.84 -6.82
CA MET A 204 -9.92 5.86 -6.49
C MET A 204 -10.85 6.38 -5.39
N GLU A 205 -10.31 6.97 -4.33
CA GLU A 205 -11.12 7.55 -3.24
C GLU A 205 -12.05 8.67 -3.72
N LEU A 206 -11.61 9.49 -4.68
CA LEU A 206 -12.44 10.54 -5.27
C LEU A 206 -13.68 9.99 -6.00
N VAL A 207 -13.62 8.75 -6.48
CA VAL A 207 -14.75 8.08 -7.14
C VAL A 207 -15.42 7.04 -6.24
N GLY A 208 -15.07 7.02 -4.95
CA GLY A 208 -15.66 6.12 -3.96
C GLY A 208 -15.15 4.67 -4.05
N GLU A 209 -14.00 4.44 -4.66
CA GLU A 209 -13.34 3.15 -4.72
C GLU A 209 -12.17 3.08 -3.74
N PHE A 210 -11.71 1.87 -3.45
CA PHE A 210 -10.56 1.63 -2.58
C PHE A 210 -9.46 0.90 -3.33
N LEU A 211 -8.20 1.31 -3.15
CA LEU A 211 -7.05 0.76 -3.88
C LEU A 211 -6.88 -0.76 -3.67
N GLY A 212 -7.31 -1.29 -2.55
CA GLY A 212 -7.21 -2.71 -2.19
C GLY A 212 -8.45 -3.55 -2.55
N SER A 213 -9.41 -2.98 -3.27
CA SER A 213 -10.66 -3.68 -3.66
C SER A 213 -10.59 -4.35 -5.03
#